data_8d2f867271819dc7e7111654a87f1bfc
#
_entry.id   8d2f867271819dc7e7111654a87f1bfc
#
_cell.length_a   1.000
_cell.length_b   1.000
_cell.length_c   1.000
_cell.angle_alpha   90.00
_cell.angle_beta   90.00
_cell.angle_gamma   90.00
#
_symmetry.space_group_name_H-M   'P 1'
#
loop_
_entity.id
_entity.type
_entity.pdbx_description
1 polymer ?
#
loop_
_entity_poly.entity_id
_entity_poly.type
_entity_poly.pdbx_seq_one_letter_code
_entity_poly.pdbx_strand_id
1 'polypeptide(L)'
;MEKDYYKVLGVPKDATAAEIKKTYRKLAREFHPDANKGDTKAEERFKDISEAYDVLSDEKRRKEYDEARSLFAGGGFRPGGAGGAGGFDFGDLFSGGGATGGGGLGDVFGGLFNRGGRQTAQPRRGADVETEVTLNFEEAVDGATVPLRMTSQAACRACAGTGAKAGTTPRVCPTCVGAGTVSRGQGAFALSEPCRDCKGRGMIVDDPCTVCHGSGRAASARTMQVRIPAGVQDSQRIRLKGKGAQGERGGQPGDLYVTVHVDPHPVFGRKGDNLTVTVPVSFPEAALGGTIEVPTLNGPAVKLKLPPGSANGLTMRARGKGATRKDGTRGDLLVTVEVAVPKVVSGDALSALEQYREATASDDPRAALFKAAEGA
;
A
#
# COMPACT_ATOMS: atom_id res chain seq x y z
N MET A 1 -19.56 -20.14 36.77
CA MET A 1 -20.92 -20.06 36.15
C MET A 1 -20.72 -19.57 34.72
N GLU A 2 -21.05 -20.39 33.77
CA GLU A 2 -20.92 -20.06 32.35
C GLU A 2 -21.88 -18.93 31.97
N LYS A 3 -21.38 -17.85 31.38
CA LYS A 3 -22.17 -16.66 31.02
C LYS A 3 -23.08 -16.98 29.83
N ASP A 4 -24.37 -16.78 29.99
CA ASP A 4 -25.35 -16.93 28.93
C ASP A 4 -25.37 -15.67 28.08
N TYR A 5 -24.75 -15.69 26.91
CA TYR A 5 -24.61 -14.53 26.01
C TYR A 5 -25.94 -13.94 25.54
N TYR A 6 -26.99 -14.77 25.39
CA TYR A 6 -28.33 -14.26 25.08
C TYR A 6 -28.92 -13.45 26.23
N LYS A 7 -28.67 -13.90 27.50
CA LYS A 7 -29.07 -13.15 28.69
C LYS A 7 -28.25 -11.90 28.92
N VAL A 8 -26.97 -11.92 28.58
CA VAL A 8 -26.07 -10.74 28.65
C VAL A 8 -26.59 -9.63 27.76
N LEU A 9 -26.96 -9.95 26.51
CA LEU A 9 -27.56 -8.98 25.59
C LEU A 9 -29.04 -8.72 25.84
N GLY A 10 -29.73 -9.54 26.67
CA GLY A 10 -31.15 -9.41 26.92
C GLY A 10 -32.03 -9.73 25.68
N VAL A 11 -31.58 -10.65 24.84
CA VAL A 11 -32.31 -11.08 23.65
C VAL A 11 -32.75 -12.54 23.78
N PRO A 12 -33.84 -12.96 23.12
CA PRO A 12 -34.25 -14.35 23.10
C PRO A 12 -33.30 -15.20 22.22
N LYS A 13 -33.29 -16.52 22.40
CA LYS A 13 -32.39 -17.43 21.70
C LYS A 13 -32.62 -17.48 20.17
N ASP A 14 -33.83 -17.21 19.75
CA ASP A 14 -34.29 -17.15 18.36
C ASP A 14 -34.12 -15.76 17.71
N ALA A 15 -33.53 -14.80 18.45
CA ALA A 15 -33.31 -13.44 17.95
C ALA A 15 -32.56 -13.43 16.62
N THR A 16 -33.01 -12.57 15.73
CA THR A 16 -32.37 -12.35 14.42
C THR A 16 -31.05 -11.58 14.58
N ALA A 17 -30.14 -11.71 13.60
CA ALA A 17 -28.89 -10.95 13.59
C ALA A 17 -29.12 -9.42 13.64
N ALA A 18 -30.23 -8.94 13.07
CA ALA A 18 -30.60 -7.54 13.12
C ALA A 18 -31.01 -7.07 14.53
N GLU A 19 -31.70 -7.89 15.27
CA GLU A 19 -32.09 -7.63 16.67
C GLU A 19 -30.90 -7.66 17.59
N ILE A 20 -30.03 -8.65 17.48
CA ILE A 20 -28.77 -8.74 18.20
C ILE A 20 -27.94 -7.46 18.00
N LYS A 21 -27.77 -7.04 16.74
CA LYS A 21 -27.03 -5.82 16.41
C LYS A 21 -27.67 -4.55 16.95
N LYS A 22 -29.02 -4.46 16.91
CA LYS A 22 -29.78 -3.32 17.44
C LYS A 22 -29.60 -3.20 18.96
N THR A 23 -29.74 -4.32 19.66
CA THR A 23 -29.61 -4.35 21.12
C THR A 23 -28.18 -4.07 21.57
N TYR A 24 -27.19 -4.66 20.90
CA TYR A 24 -25.80 -4.34 21.15
C TYR A 24 -25.50 -2.83 21.03
N ARG A 25 -25.96 -2.18 19.94
CA ARG A 25 -25.75 -0.74 19.78
C ARG A 25 -26.38 0.11 20.87
N LYS A 26 -27.52 -0.31 21.40
CA LYS A 26 -28.19 0.37 22.53
C LYS A 26 -27.34 0.23 23.80
N LEU A 27 -26.98 -0.99 24.17
CA LEU A 27 -26.22 -1.28 25.38
C LEU A 27 -24.79 -0.71 25.32
N ALA A 28 -24.14 -0.77 24.14
CA ALA A 28 -22.82 -0.20 23.95
C ALA A 28 -22.77 1.32 24.13
N ARG A 29 -23.84 2.04 23.79
CA ARG A 29 -23.95 3.49 24.06
C ARG A 29 -24.21 3.78 25.53
N GLU A 30 -25.02 2.94 26.19
CA GLU A 30 -25.39 3.08 27.59
C GLU A 30 -24.18 2.83 28.54
N PHE A 31 -23.37 1.81 28.23
CA PHE A 31 -22.22 1.41 29.03
C PHE A 31 -20.87 1.82 28.46
N HIS A 32 -20.84 2.78 27.52
CA HIS A 32 -19.60 3.23 26.90
C HIS A 32 -18.65 3.85 27.93
N PRO A 33 -17.34 3.50 27.94
CA PRO A 33 -16.40 4.02 28.93
C PRO A 33 -16.26 5.55 28.91
N ASP A 34 -16.43 6.19 27.74
CA ASP A 34 -16.40 7.65 27.64
C ASP A 34 -17.62 8.33 28.29
N ALA A 35 -18.75 7.65 28.30
CA ALA A 35 -19.99 8.16 28.94
C ALA A 35 -20.03 7.85 30.44
N ASN A 36 -19.32 6.82 30.92
CA ASN A 36 -19.31 6.33 32.28
C ASN A 36 -17.89 6.31 32.87
N LYS A 37 -17.18 7.43 32.78
CA LYS A 37 -15.79 7.55 33.23
C LYS A 37 -15.63 7.23 34.71
N GLY A 38 -14.84 6.19 35.01
CA GLY A 38 -14.54 5.76 36.38
C GLY A 38 -15.55 4.81 37.04
N ASP A 39 -16.58 4.36 36.31
CA ASP A 39 -17.49 3.33 36.75
C ASP A 39 -17.01 1.93 36.31
N THR A 40 -16.34 1.23 37.23
CA THR A 40 -15.81 -0.13 36.99
C THR A 40 -16.91 -1.14 36.66
N LYS A 41 -18.13 -0.95 37.17
CA LYS A 41 -19.26 -1.83 36.84
C LYS A 41 -19.77 -1.61 35.43
N ALA A 42 -19.74 -0.38 34.93
CA ALA A 42 -20.08 -0.07 33.57
C ALA A 42 -19.04 -0.64 32.60
N GLU A 43 -17.74 -0.59 32.96
CA GLU A 43 -16.66 -1.20 32.16
C GLU A 43 -16.79 -2.73 32.08
N GLU A 44 -17.05 -3.40 33.20
CA GLU A 44 -17.27 -4.86 33.22
C GLU A 44 -18.50 -5.24 32.36
N ARG A 45 -19.60 -4.49 32.50
CA ARG A 45 -20.80 -4.68 31.68
C ARG A 45 -20.53 -4.49 30.20
N PHE A 46 -19.77 -3.46 29.81
CA PHE A 46 -19.41 -3.20 28.42
C PHE A 46 -18.56 -4.33 27.84
N LYS A 47 -17.61 -4.89 28.62
CA LYS A 47 -16.81 -6.04 28.26
C LYS A 47 -17.67 -7.27 27.99
N ASP A 48 -18.61 -7.58 28.90
CA ASP A 48 -19.52 -8.71 28.74
C ASP A 48 -20.43 -8.57 27.51
N ILE A 49 -20.96 -7.37 27.28
CA ILE A 49 -21.79 -7.05 26.11
C ILE A 49 -21.02 -7.20 24.80
N SER A 50 -19.77 -6.75 24.75
CA SER A 50 -18.91 -6.87 23.58
C SER A 50 -18.54 -8.31 23.27
N GLU A 51 -18.21 -9.10 24.30
CA GLU A 51 -17.93 -10.53 24.17
C GLU A 51 -19.16 -11.29 23.65
N ALA A 52 -20.34 -11.03 24.22
CA ALA A 52 -21.58 -11.64 23.78
C ALA A 52 -21.92 -11.31 22.32
N TYR A 53 -21.69 -10.07 21.90
CA TYR A 53 -21.90 -9.66 20.51
C TYR A 53 -20.94 -10.31 19.53
N ASP A 54 -19.65 -10.43 19.87
CA ASP A 54 -18.64 -11.08 19.03
C ASP A 54 -18.97 -12.54 18.72
N VAL A 55 -19.58 -13.25 19.67
CA VAL A 55 -20.01 -14.64 19.48
C VAL A 55 -21.34 -14.73 18.73
N LEU A 56 -22.33 -13.90 19.06
CA LEU A 56 -23.68 -14.03 18.53
C LEU A 56 -23.91 -13.30 17.20
N SER A 57 -23.01 -12.39 16.80
CA SER A 57 -23.11 -11.66 15.54
C SER A 57 -22.68 -12.45 14.31
N ASP A 58 -21.80 -13.42 14.49
CA ASP A 58 -21.33 -14.34 13.45
C ASP A 58 -22.14 -15.63 13.46
N GLU A 59 -22.74 -15.97 12.32
CA GLU A 59 -23.64 -17.15 12.21
C GLU A 59 -22.93 -18.47 12.54
N LYS A 60 -21.64 -18.59 12.21
CA LYS A 60 -20.85 -19.78 12.46
C LYS A 60 -20.51 -19.92 13.95
N ARG A 61 -20.01 -18.84 14.57
CA ARG A 61 -19.71 -18.80 16.02
C ARG A 61 -20.94 -18.99 16.86
N ARG A 62 -22.07 -18.42 16.45
CA ARG A 62 -23.36 -18.61 17.11
C ARG A 62 -23.80 -20.08 17.10
N LYS A 63 -23.68 -20.77 15.96
CA LYS A 63 -23.98 -22.21 15.86
C LYS A 63 -23.07 -23.02 16.76
N GLU A 64 -21.76 -22.76 16.74
CA GLU A 64 -20.78 -23.46 17.58
C GLU A 64 -21.08 -23.26 19.09
N TYR A 65 -21.47 -22.05 19.49
CA TYR A 65 -21.89 -21.74 20.85
C TYR A 65 -23.19 -22.48 21.24
N ASP A 66 -24.18 -22.47 20.35
CA ASP A 66 -25.46 -23.15 20.59
C ASP A 66 -25.29 -24.68 20.67
N GLU A 67 -24.42 -25.29 19.83
CA GLU A 67 -24.07 -26.71 19.86
C GLU A 67 -23.34 -27.05 21.17
N ALA A 68 -22.32 -26.29 21.55
CA ALA A 68 -21.62 -26.50 22.82
C ALA A 68 -22.58 -26.45 24.01
N ARG A 69 -23.47 -25.48 24.04
CA ARG A 69 -24.48 -25.33 25.08
C ARG A 69 -25.48 -26.49 25.10
N SER A 70 -25.87 -27.03 23.95
CA SER A 70 -26.80 -28.16 23.90
C SER A 70 -26.19 -29.44 24.46
N LEU A 71 -24.87 -29.64 24.24
CA LEU A 71 -24.11 -30.76 24.81
C LEU A 71 -24.03 -30.70 26.34
N PHE A 72 -23.91 -29.52 26.92
CA PHE A 72 -23.88 -29.35 28.39
C PHE A 72 -25.27 -29.33 29.02
N ALA A 73 -26.31 -28.87 28.36
CA ALA A 73 -27.67 -28.85 28.84
C ALA A 73 -28.39 -30.22 28.79
N GLY A 74 -27.91 -31.13 27.93
CA GLY A 74 -28.51 -32.44 27.69
C GLY A 74 -28.11 -33.56 28.67
N GLY A 75 -27.40 -33.26 29.76
CA GLY A 75 -27.18 -34.25 30.85
C GLY A 75 -26.39 -35.53 30.49
N GLY A 76 -25.63 -35.52 29.39
CA GLY A 76 -24.96 -36.72 28.85
C GLY A 76 -23.53 -36.97 29.31
N PHE A 77 -22.98 -36.23 30.25
CA PHE A 77 -21.64 -36.50 30.80
C PHE A 77 -21.72 -37.19 32.16
N ARG A 78 -21.76 -38.52 32.15
CA ARG A 78 -21.53 -39.33 33.36
C ARG A 78 -20.02 -39.30 33.66
N PRO A 79 -19.59 -38.87 34.81
CA PRO A 79 -18.21 -39.03 35.25
C PRO A 79 -18.01 -40.43 35.79
N GLY A 80 -17.48 -41.28 34.96
CA GLY A 80 -17.15 -42.65 35.35
C GLY A 80 -16.11 -43.28 34.44
N GLY A 81 -14.82 -43.16 34.80
CA GLY A 81 -13.74 -43.88 34.13
C GLY A 81 -12.42 -43.13 34.15
N ALA A 82 -11.67 -43.35 35.23
CA ALA A 82 -10.21 -43.29 35.43
C ALA A 82 -9.32 -42.45 34.48
N GLY A 83 -8.66 -41.45 35.09
CA GLY A 83 -7.27 -41.09 34.77
C GLY A 83 -7.03 -39.83 33.97
N GLY A 84 -6.65 -38.71 34.64
CA GLY A 84 -5.91 -37.63 34.01
C GLY A 84 -6.44 -36.23 34.29
N ALA A 85 -5.82 -35.57 35.24
CA ALA A 85 -5.97 -34.20 35.66
C ALA A 85 -6.04 -33.17 34.51
N GLY A 86 -6.91 -32.19 34.68
CA GLY A 86 -6.90 -30.96 33.91
C GLY A 86 -8.31 -30.49 33.56
N GLY A 87 -9.01 -29.88 34.49
CA GLY A 87 -10.21 -29.09 34.21
C GLY A 87 -9.77 -27.93 33.31
N PHE A 88 -10.17 -27.95 32.05
CA PHE A 88 -10.02 -26.80 31.20
C PHE A 88 -11.02 -25.73 31.59
N ASP A 89 -10.54 -24.72 32.33
CA ASP A 89 -11.28 -23.49 32.59
C ASP A 89 -11.28 -22.65 31.31
N PHE A 90 -12.44 -22.60 30.68
CA PHE A 90 -12.66 -21.82 29.46
C PHE A 90 -12.51 -20.30 29.69
N GLY A 91 -12.60 -19.89 30.95
CA GLY A 91 -12.42 -18.49 31.37
C GLY A 91 -10.97 -18.05 31.34
N ASP A 92 -10.03 -18.94 31.59
CA ASP A 92 -8.58 -18.65 31.61
C ASP A 92 -8.00 -18.54 30.20
N LEU A 93 -8.62 -19.18 29.19
CA LEU A 93 -8.23 -19.09 27.80
C LEU A 93 -8.60 -17.72 27.19
N PHE A 94 -9.61 -17.04 27.74
CA PHE A 94 -10.08 -15.72 27.31
C PHE A 94 -9.57 -14.56 28.17
N SER A 95 -9.10 -14.82 29.37
CA SER A 95 -8.66 -13.81 30.35
C SER A 95 -7.16 -13.47 30.28
N GLY A 96 -6.37 -14.23 29.53
CA GLY A 96 -4.93 -14.05 29.33
C GLY A 96 -4.62 -12.86 28.44
N GLY A 97 -4.60 -11.73 29.02
CA GLY A 97 -4.08 -10.44 28.81
C GLY A 97 -3.39 -10.03 27.55
N GLY A 98 -3.82 -8.93 27.01
CA GLY A 98 -2.94 -7.80 26.69
C GLY A 98 -2.24 -7.84 25.34
N ALA A 99 -2.69 -6.91 24.50
CA ALA A 99 -1.91 -6.17 23.52
C ALA A 99 -1.56 -6.81 22.18
N THR A 100 -2.08 -6.14 21.17
CA THR A 100 -1.60 -5.97 19.79
C THR A 100 -1.78 -7.10 18.78
N GLY A 101 -2.66 -6.82 17.82
CA GLY A 101 -2.52 -7.26 16.42
C GLY A 101 -3.33 -8.47 16.02
N GLY A 102 -4.55 -8.22 15.54
CA GLY A 102 -5.25 -8.91 14.43
C GLY A 102 -4.89 -10.35 14.04
N GLY A 103 -4.97 -11.32 14.96
CA GLY A 103 -4.80 -12.73 14.64
C GLY A 103 -5.96 -13.52 15.18
N GLY A 104 -6.86 -13.97 14.30
CA GLY A 104 -8.12 -14.60 14.66
C GLY A 104 -7.97 -15.91 15.43
N LEU A 105 -8.88 -16.13 16.37
CA LEU A 105 -9.12 -17.38 17.14
C LEU A 105 -9.22 -18.67 16.31
N GLY A 106 -9.26 -18.56 14.98
CA GLY A 106 -9.21 -19.69 14.05
C GLY A 106 -7.91 -20.49 14.10
N ASP A 107 -6.79 -19.86 14.47
CA ASP A 107 -5.47 -20.54 14.52
C ASP A 107 -5.31 -21.42 15.77
N VAL A 108 -5.93 -21.09 16.88
CA VAL A 108 -5.82 -21.86 18.13
C VAL A 108 -6.69 -23.13 18.07
N PHE A 109 -7.87 -23.02 17.45
CA PHE A 109 -8.76 -24.17 17.25
C PHE A 109 -8.28 -25.10 16.15
N GLY A 110 -7.68 -24.55 15.05
CA GLY A 110 -7.08 -25.37 13.99
C GLY A 110 -5.91 -26.24 14.48
N GLY A 111 -5.16 -25.77 15.48
CA GLY A 111 -4.03 -26.49 16.06
C GLY A 111 -4.43 -27.69 16.95
N LEU A 112 -5.60 -27.66 17.59
CA LEU A 112 -6.02 -28.71 18.50
C LEU A 112 -6.63 -29.93 17.78
N PHE A 113 -7.29 -29.74 16.64
CA PHE A 113 -7.88 -30.82 15.85
C PHE A 113 -6.95 -31.44 14.82
N ASN A 114 -5.79 -30.81 14.54
CA ASN A 114 -4.82 -31.31 13.53
C ASN A 114 -3.68 -32.16 14.14
N ARG A 115 -3.95 -32.91 15.22
CA ARG A 115 -2.96 -33.74 15.91
C ARG A 115 -2.56 -35.02 15.14
N GLY A 116 -3.00 -35.22 13.91
CA GLY A 116 -2.71 -36.39 13.08
C GLY A 116 -2.10 -36.12 11.71
N GLY A 117 -1.92 -34.88 11.30
CA GLY A 117 -1.33 -34.52 10.01
C GLY A 117 0.18 -34.26 10.12
N ARG A 118 0.98 -34.92 9.28
CA ARG A 118 2.39 -34.59 9.05
C ARG A 118 2.48 -33.08 8.90
N GLN A 119 3.21 -32.37 9.79
CA GLN A 119 3.54 -30.97 9.65
C GLN A 119 4.35 -30.77 8.36
N THR A 120 3.66 -30.63 7.25
CA THR A 120 4.28 -30.17 6.01
C THR A 120 4.71 -28.72 6.24
N ALA A 121 5.97 -28.45 6.04
CA ALA A 121 6.53 -27.12 6.21
C ALA A 121 5.69 -26.09 5.47
N GLN A 122 5.17 -25.10 6.20
CA GLN A 122 4.18 -24.12 5.70
C GLN A 122 4.68 -23.35 4.47
N PRO A 123 3.81 -23.09 3.49
CA PRO A 123 4.11 -22.22 2.37
C PRO A 123 4.58 -20.82 2.86
N ARG A 124 5.70 -20.35 2.34
CA ARG A 124 6.20 -19.00 2.68
C ARG A 124 5.98 -18.05 1.51
N ARG A 125 5.43 -16.88 1.79
CA ARG A 125 5.30 -15.81 0.80
C ARG A 125 6.69 -15.35 0.33
N GLY A 126 6.81 -15.07 -0.98
CA GLY A 126 8.01 -14.48 -1.56
C GLY A 126 8.30 -13.08 -1.03
N ALA A 127 9.56 -12.70 -1.06
CA ALA A 127 9.97 -11.34 -0.69
C ALA A 127 9.41 -10.31 -1.69
N ASP A 128 9.10 -9.13 -1.19
CA ASP A 128 8.81 -7.98 -2.03
C ASP A 128 10.09 -7.51 -2.72
N VAL A 129 9.96 -6.99 -3.93
CA VAL A 129 11.08 -6.50 -4.74
C VAL A 129 10.87 -5.03 -5.03
N GLU A 130 11.93 -4.24 -4.89
CA GLU A 130 11.93 -2.83 -5.23
C GLU A 130 12.80 -2.61 -6.47
N THR A 131 12.37 -1.73 -7.34
CA THR A 131 13.12 -1.34 -8.54
C THR A 131 12.79 0.09 -8.90
N GLU A 132 13.68 0.72 -9.64
CA GLU A 132 13.53 2.09 -10.11
C GLU A 132 13.43 2.09 -11.62
N VAL A 133 12.70 3.05 -12.15
CA VAL A 133 12.60 3.31 -13.60
C VAL A 133 12.62 4.81 -13.84
N THR A 134 13.43 5.22 -14.82
CA THR A 134 13.45 6.60 -15.29
C THR A 134 12.63 6.69 -16.56
N LEU A 135 11.72 7.65 -16.60
CA LEU A 135 10.89 7.98 -17.75
C LEU A 135 11.23 9.37 -18.25
N ASN A 136 11.12 9.59 -19.54
CA ASN A 136 11.11 10.94 -20.05
C ASN A 136 9.79 11.65 -19.67
N PHE A 137 9.78 12.97 -19.77
CA PHE A 137 8.62 13.79 -19.36
C PHE A 137 7.33 13.42 -20.12
N GLU A 138 7.43 13.14 -21.40
CA GLU A 138 6.30 12.80 -22.27
C GLU A 138 5.69 11.44 -21.87
N GLU A 139 6.55 10.44 -21.62
CA GLU A 139 6.13 9.13 -21.12
C GLU A 139 5.43 9.20 -19.75
N ALA A 140 5.89 10.09 -18.87
CA ALA A 140 5.27 10.30 -17.58
C ALA A 140 3.90 11.00 -17.70
N VAL A 141 3.74 11.87 -18.70
CA VAL A 141 2.48 12.59 -18.96
C VAL A 141 1.44 11.68 -19.61
N ASP A 142 1.80 10.93 -20.62
CA ASP A 142 0.85 10.14 -21.44
C ASP A 142 0.78 8.67 -21.00
N GLY A 143 1.69 8.24 -20.12
CA GLY A 143 1.82 6.85 -19.68
C GLY A 143 2.65 6.02 -20.67
N ALA A 144 3.37 5.04 -20.12
CA ALA A 144 4.26 4.20 -20.92
C ALA A 144 4.21 2.74 -20.50
N THR A 145 4.62 1.84 -21.41
CA THR A 145 4.88 0.45 -21.07
C THR A 145 6.37 0.20 -21.13
N VAL A 146 6.98 -0.10 -19.99
CA VAL A 146 8.43 -0.18 -19.85
C VAL A 146 8.85 -1.62 -19.53
N PRO A 147 9.89 -2.17 -20.21
CA PRO A 147 10.45 -3.46 -19.88
C PRO A 147 11.35 -3.34 -18.65
N LEU A 148 10.94 -3.95 -17.53
CA LEU A 148 11.76 -4.04 -16.31
C LEU A 148 12.50 -5.38 -16.26
N ARG A 149 13.80 -5.32 -16.08
CA ARG A 149 14.64 -6.48 -15.81
C ARG A 149 14.79 -6.64 -14.31
N MET A 150 14.37 -7.78 -13.80
CA MET A 150 14.42 -8.10 -12.37
C MET A 150 15.24 -9.35 -12.15
N THR A 151 16.12 -9.30 -11.16
CA THR A 151 16.82 -10.48 -10.66
C THR A 151 16.19 -10.85 -9.32
N SER A 152 15.63 -12.04 -9.23
CA SER A 152 15.02 -12.55 -8.00
C SER A 152 15.44 -14.00 -7.77
N GLN A 153 15.38 -14.45 -6.51
CA GLN A 153 15.61 -15.86 -6.19
C GLN A 153 14.39 -16.68 -6.62
N ALA A 154 14.59 -17.61 -7.53
CA ALA A 154 13.56 -18.54 -8.00
C ALA A 154 14.01 -19.97 -7.80
N ALA A 155 13.10 -20.93 -7.98
CA ALA A 155 13.47 -22.32 -8.00
C ALA A 155 14.57 -22.57 -9.05
N CYS A 156 15.64 -23.22 -8.65
CA CYS A 156 16.77 -23.50 -9.54
C CYS A 156 16.31 -24.37 -10.72
N ARG A 157 16.52 -23.90 -11.94
CA ARG A 157 16.09 -24.61 -13.15
C ARG A 157 16.83 -25.93 -13.35
N ALA A 158 18.07 -26.03 -12.89
CA ALA A 158 18.90 -27.25 -13.06
C ALA A 158 18.43 -28.43 -12.18
N CYS A 159 17.86 -28.13 -11.00
CA CYS A 159 17.36 -29.15 -10.10
C CYS A 159 15.84 -29.03 -9.82
N ALA A 160 15.12 -28.22 -10.55
CA ALA A 160 13.69 -27.96 -10.34
C ALA A 160 13.32 -27.62 -8.87
N GLY A 161 14.24 -26.97 -8.15
CA GLY A 161 14.04 -26.58 -6.75
C GLY A 161 14.39 -27.62 -5.70
N THR A 162 14.80 -28.84 -6.07
CA THR A 162 15.14 -29.89 -5.13
C THR A 162 16.46 -29.67 -4.38
N GLY A 163 17.37 -28.91 -4.97
CA GLY A 163 18.74 -28.71 -4.47
C GLY A 163 19.69 -29.87 -4.79
N ALA A 164 19.20 -31.01 -5.27
CA ALA A 164 19.99 -32.17 -5.59
C ALA A 164 20.52 -32.14 -7.03
N LYS A 165 21.63 -32.79 -7.30
CA LYS A 165 22.17 -32.98 -8.64
C LYS A 165 21.15 -33.73 -9.51
N ALA A 166 21.11 -33.43 -10.79
CA ALA A 166 20.23 -34.11 -11.75
C ALA A 166 20.48 -35.64 -11.67
N GLY A 167 19.40 -36.40 -11.51
CA GLY A 167 19.44 -37.86 -11.33
C GLY A 167 19.55 -38.34 -9.89
N THR A 168 19.70 -37.47 -8.90
CA THR A 168 19.68 -37.79 -7.48
C THR A 168 18.45 -37.20 -6.79
N THR A 169 17.95 -37.91 -5.77
CA THR A 169 16.78 -37.45 -4.98
C THR A 169 17.20 -37.07 -3.57
N PRO A 170 16.70 -35.95 -3.02
CA PRO A 170 16.92 -35.63 -1.62
C PRO A 170 16.27 -36.66 -0.72
N ARG A 171 16.92 -37.02 0.38
CA ARG A 171 16.34 -37.92 1.41
C ARG A 171 15.70 -37.10 2.53
N VAL A 172 14.70 -37.69 3.16
CA VAL A 172 14.05 -37.09 4.33
C VAL A 172 15.07 -37.00 5.47
N CYS A 173 15.14 -35.86 6.12
CA CYS A 173 16.03 -35.66 7.26
C CYS A 173 15.62 -36.58 8.43
N PRO A 174 16.49 -37.46 8.92
CA PRO A 174 16.17 -38.40 10.00
C PRO A 174 15.89 -37.66 11.33
N THR A 175 16.55 -36.55 11.58
CA THR A 175 16.46 -35.79 12.84
C THR A 175 15.11 -35.10 13.04
N CYS A 176 14.52 -34.51 11.97
CA CYS A 176 13.24 -33.81 12.05
C CYS A 176 12.12 -34.57 11.28
N VAL A 177 12.42 -35.70 10.70
CA VAL A 177 11.46 -36.54 9.95
C VAL A 177 10.68 -35.76 8.89
N GLY A 178 11.37 -34.79 8.22
CA GLY A 178 10.78 -33.93 7.19
C GLY A 178 10.16 -32.65 7.70
N ALA A 179 9.99 -32.44 9.00
CA ALA A 179 9.37 -31.24 9.56
C ALA A 179 10.19 -29.96 9.37
N GLY A 180 11.51 -30.09 9.22
CA GLY A 180 12.41 -28.95 9.11
C GLY A 180 12.69 -28.23 10.44
N THR A 181 11.92 -28.52 11.49
CA THR A 181 12.08 -27.93 12.82
C THR A 181 12.17 -29.02 13.88
N VAL A 182 12.84 -28.76 14.97
CA VAL A 182 12.92 -29.61 16.17
C VAL A 182 12.43 -28.79 17.35
N SER A 183 11.53 -29.39 18.14
CA SER A 183 11.06 -28.77 19.38
C SER A 183 12.02 -29.13 20.49
N ARG A 184 12.64 -28.11 21.12
CA ARG A 184 13.37 -28.26 22.37
C ARG A 184 12.47 -27.81 23.50
N GLY A 185 12.02 -28.76 24.30
CA GLY A 185 11.27 -28.49 25.53
C GLY A 185 12.24 -28.13 26.66
N GLN A 186 12.05 -27.00 27.29
CA GLN A 186 12.54 -26.68 28.62
C GLN A 186 11.31 -26.40 29.50
N GLY A 187 10.84 -27.42 30.20
CA GLY A 187 9.66 -27.29 31.03
C GLY A 187 8.34 -27.11 30.26
N ALA A 188 7.52 -26.16 30.70
CA ALA A 188 6.19 -25.90 30.12
C ALA A 188 6.22 -25.17 28.72
N PHE A 189 7.38 -24.75 28.24
CA PHE A 189 7.52 -24.06 26.97
C PHE A 189 8.35 -24.87 25.99
N ALA A 190 7.79 -25.18 24.81
CA ALA A 190 8.48 -25.80 23.70
C ALA A 190 8.85 -24.71 22.66
N LEU A 191 10.13 -24.41 22.52
CA LEU A 191 10.65 -23.54 21.45
C LEU A 191 10.91 -24.41 20.21
N SER A 192 10.35 -24.02 19.09
CA SER A 192 10.58 -24.66 17.79
C SER A 192 11.79 -24.00 17.12
N GLU A 193 12.89 -24.74 16.98
CA GLU A 193 14.10 -24.29 16.30
C GLU A 193 14.25 -24.96 14.93
N PRO A 194 14.86 -24.29 13.92
CA PRO A 194 15.23 -24.95 12.68
C PRO A 194 16.14 -26.16 12.94
N CYS A 195 15.83 -27.30 12.33
CA CYS A 195 16.67 -28.49 12.44
C CYS A 195 18.11 -28.18 11.96
N ARG A 196 19.09 -28.49 12.77
CA ARG A 196 20.50 -28.19 12.47
C ARG A 196 21.02 -28.95 11.28
N ASP A 197 20.62 -30.22 11.11
CA ASP A 197 21.12 -31.10 10.05
C ASP A 197 20.62 -30.69 8.66
N CYS A 198 19.34 -30.38 8.55
CA CYS A 198 18.74 -29.97 7.27
C CYS A 198 18.61 -28.45 7.12
N LYS A 199 19.02 -27.68 8.13
CA LYS A 199 18.91 -26.20 8.16
C LYS A 199 17.50 -25.70 7.85
N GLY A 200 16.50 -26.34 8.42
CA GLY A 200 15.10 -25.98 8.27
C GLY A 200 14.43 -26.49 6.99
N ARG A 201 15.11 -27.29 6.14
CA ARG A 201 14.57 -27.76 4.87
C ARG A 201 13.69 -28.99 4.98
N GLY A 202 13.88 -29.81 6.00
CA GLY A 202 13.21 -31.09 6.15
C GLY A 202 13.85 -32.22 5.32
N MET A 203 14.72 -31.89 4.37
CA MET A 203 15.41 -32.84 3.48
C MET A 203 16.91 -32.58 3.49
N ILE A 204 17.68 -33.66 3.31
CA ILE A 204 19.14 -33.67 3.16
C ILE A 204 19.49 -34.00 1.71
N VAL A 205 20.41 -33.25 1.16
CA VAL A 205 20.94 -33.43 -0.19
C VAL A 205 22.36 -33.95 -0.06
N ASP A 206 22.57 -35.19 -0.43
CA ASP A 206 23.90 -35.83 -0.36
C ASP A 206 24.78 -35.32 -1.53
N ASP A 207 24.21 -35.23 -2.74
CA ASP A 207 24.88 -34.68 -3.93
C ASP A 207 24.28 -33.35 -4.29
N PRO A 208 24.91 -32.22 -3.93
CA PRO A 208 24.36 -30.88 -4.18
C PRO A 208 24.39 -30.53 -5.67
N CYS A 209 23.34 -29.85 -6.14
CA CYS A 209 23.26 -29.27 -7.47
C CYS A 209 24.41 -28.28 -7.70
N THR A 210 25.12 -28.40 -8.80
CA THR A 210 26.28 -27.55 -9.13
C THR A 210 25.94 -26.07 -9.35
N VAL A 211 24.68 -25.76 -9.68
CA VAL A 211 24.20 -24.39 -9.96
C VAL A 211 23.78 -23.68 -8.67
N CYS A 212 23.02 -24.34 -7.80
CA CYS A 212 22.47 -23.73 -6.60
C CYS A 212 23.17 -24.18 -5.29
N HIS A 213 24.17 -25.05 -5.38
CA HIS A 213 24.95 -25.57 -4.25
C HIS A 213 24.07 -26.10 -3.12
N GLY A 214 23.03 -26.86 -3.50
CA GLY A 214 22.13 -27.48 -2.56
C GLY A 214 20.99 -26.59 -2.04
N SER A 215 20.96 -25.28 -2.36
CA SER A 215 19.92 -24.38 -1.87
C SER A 215 18.53 -24.62 -2.51
N GLY A 216 18.48 -25.23 -3.67
CA GLY A 216 17.27 -25.37 -4.49
C GLY A 216 16.83 -24.07 -5.16
N ARG A 217 17.52 -22.97 -4.91
CA ARG A 217 17.20 -21.63 -5.47
C ARG A 217 18.41 -21.06 -6.19
N ALA A 218 18.15 -20.33 -7.25
CA ALA A 218 19.16 -19.62 -8.00
C ALA A 218 18.66 -18.26 -8.42
N ALA A 219 19.58 -17.34 -8.66
CA ALA A 219 19.25 -16.05 -9.25
C ALA A 219 18.62 -16.28 -10.63
N SER A 220 17.45 -15.75 -10.83
CA SER A 220 16.72 -15.80 -12.10
C SER A 220 16.43 -14.40 -12.56
N ALA A 221 16.98 -14.01 -13.69
CA ALA A 221 16.64 -12.77 -14.35
C ALA A 221 15.38 -13.00 -15.20
N ARG A 222 14.40 -12.13 -15.04
CA ARG A 222 13.24 -12.09 -15.92
C ARG A 222 12.94 -10.65 -16.35
N THR A 223 12.52 -10.49 -17.60
CA THR A 223 12.01 -9.22 -18.10
C THR A 223 10.50 -9.24 -18.04
N MET A 224 9.92 -8.18 -17.53
CA MET A 224 8.48 -8.00 -17.41
C MET A 224 8.08 -6.66 -18.01
N GLN A 225 7.01 -6.63 -18.80
CA GLN A 225 6.41 -5.40 -19.25
C GLN A 225 5.53 -4.81 -18.14
N VAL A 226 5.83 -3.60 -17.73
CA VAL A 226 5.08 -2.86 -16.72
C VAL A 226 4.43 -1.66 -17.35
N ARG A 227 3.11 -1.58 -17.26
CA ARG A 227 2.36 -0.42 -17.70
C ARG A 227 2.35 0.62 -16.59
N ILE A 228 2.95 1.76 -16.85
CA ILE A 228 2.94 2.93 -15.98
C ILE A 228 1.76 3.82 -16.40
N PRO A 229 0.87 4.18 -15.47
CA PRO A 229 -0.29 4.99 -15.80
C PRO A 229 0.11 6.41 -16.23
N ALA A 230 -0.72 7.02 -17.06
CA ALA A 230 -0.58 8.43 -17.41
C ALA A 230 -0.63 9.31 -16.16
N GLY A 231 0.12 10.40 -16.20
CA GLY A 231 0.12 11.36 -15.13
C GLY A 231 0.89 10.93 -13.87
N VAL A 232 1.84 10.00 -13.97
CA VAL A 232 2.73 9.65 -12.87
C VAL A 232 3.61 10.85 -12.50
N GLN A 233 3.87 11.01 -11.21
CA GLN A 233 4.75 12.08 -10.69
C GLN A 233 6.15 11.53 -10.42
N ASP A 234 7.13 12.44 -10.37
CA ASP A 234 8.48 12.07 -9.94
C ASP A 234 8.46 11.49 -8.53
N SER A 235 9.32 10.50 -8.29
CA SER A 235 9.43 9.76 -7.03
C SER A 235 8.15 9.01 -6.61
N GLN A 236 7.19 8.83 -7.52
CA GLN A 236 5.97 8.09 -7.24
C GLN A 236 6.23 6.59 -7.21
N ARG A 237 5.78 5.94 -6.11
CA ARG A 237 5.89 4.50 -5.92
C ARG A 237 4.62 3.79 -6.40
N ILE A 238 4.79 2.83 -7.31
CA ILE A 238 3.70 2.01 -7.89
C ILE A 238 3.85 0.58 -7.38
N ARG A 239 2.79 0.03 -6.80
CA ARG A 239 2.74 -1.37 -6.33
C ARG A 239 2.11 -2.27 -7.37
N LEU A 240 2.80 -3.33 -7.75
CA LEU A 240 2.33 -4.39 -8.63
C LEU A 240 2.18 -5.68 -7.84
N LYS A 241 0.94 -6.00 -7.46
CA LYS A 241 0.62 -7.14 -6.59
C LYS A 241 1.04 -8.47 -7.23
N GLY A 242 1.72 -9.31 -6.45
CA GLY A 242 2.14 -10.66 -6.87
C GLY A 242 3.22 -10.69 -7.96
N LYS A 243 3.94 -9.58 -8.19
CA LYS A 243 5.00 -9.48 -9.20
C LYS A 243 6.41 -9.48 -8.60
N GLY A 244 6.55 -9.63 -7.29
CA GLY A 244 7.81 -9.75 -6.57
C GLY A 244 8.50 -11.11 -6.74
N ALA A 245 9.31 -11.50 -5.75
CA ALA A 245 9.99 -12.79 -5.73
C ALA A 245 9.00 -13.95 -5.58
N GLN A 246 9.36 -15.12 -6.14
CA GLN A 246 8.55 -16.32 -6.01
C GLN A 246 8.55 -16.81 -4.55
N GLY A 247 7.37 -17.22 -4.07
CA GLY A 247 7.23 -17.85 -2.77
C GLY A 247 7.93 -19.20 -2.68
N GLU A 248 8.07 -19.68 -1.46
CA GLU A 248 8.64 -20.99 -1.17
C GLU A 248 7.54 -22.00 -0.90
N ARG A 249 7.77 -23.26 -1.30
CA ARG A 249 6.88 -24.41 -1.03
C ARG A 249 5.42 -24.15 -1.44
N GLY A 250 5.21 -23.53 -2.61
CA GLY A 250 3.87 -23.18 -3.09
C GLY A 250 3.28 -21.89 -2.48
N GLY A 251 4.08 -21.14 -1.72
CA GLY A 251 3.67 -19.82 -1.20
C GLY A 251 3.44 -18.80 -2.31
N GLN A 252 2.60 -17.82 -2.02
CA GLN A 252 2.31 -16.74 -2.96
C GLN A 252 3.56 -15.87 -3.23
N PRO A 253 3.72 -15.33 -4.44
CA PRO A 253 4.79 -14.39 -4.72
C PRO A 253 4.60 -13.09 -3.90
N GLY A 254 5.71 -12.40 -3.66
CA GLY A 254 5.71 -11.04 -3.10
C GLY A 254 5.19 -10.00 -4.09
N ASP A 255 5.25 -8.75 -3.71
CA ASP A 255 4.84 -7.63 -4.56
C ASP A 255 6.07 -6.95 -5.17
N LEU A 256 5.88 -6.29 -6.31
CA LEU A 256 6.89 -5.45 -6.92
C LEU A 256 6.53 -3.98 -6.69
N TYR A 257 7.46 -3.21 -6.17
CA TYR A 257 7.36 -1.78 -6.01
C TYR A 257 8.29 -1.10 -7.03
N VAL A 258 7.69 -0.26 -7.86
CA VAL A 258 8.41 0.50 -8.88
C VAL A 258 8.40 1.96 -8.47
N THR A 259 9.58 2.52 -8.19
CA THR A 259 9.76 3.96 -8.00
C THR A 259 10.04 4.59 -9.36
N VAL A 260 9.23 5.57 -9.73
CA VAL A 260 9.33 6.23 -11.03
C VAL A 260 10.10 7.55 -10.84
N HIS A 261 11.17 7.72 -11.61
CA HIS A 261 11.87 8.99 -11.77
C HIS A 261 11.49 9.61 -13.10
N VAL A 262 11.27 10.93 -13.12
CA VAL A 262 10.85 11.64 -14.31
C VAL A 262 11.91 12.68 -14.68
N ASP A 263 12.50 12.53 -15.87
CA ASP A 263 13.46 13.51 -16.37
C ASP A 263 12.78 14.86 -16.64
N PRO A 264 13.44 15.98 -16.29
CA PRO A 264 12.91 17.30 -16.56
C PRO A 264 12.87 17.59 -18.07
N HIS A 265 11.81 18.28 -18.52
CA HIS A 265 11.72 18.72 -19.91
C HIS A 265 12.27 20.15 -20.04
N PRO A 266 13.02 20.48 -21.12
CA PRO A 266 13.65 21.79 -21.26
C PRO A 266 12.66 22.96 -21.40
N VAL A 267 11.44 22.73 -21.85
CA VAL A 267 10.43 23.76 -22.12
C VAL A 267 9.23 23.64 -21.20
N PHE A 268 8.80 22.42 -20.91
CA PHE A 268 7.57 22.19 -20.16
C PHE A 268 7.86 21.78 -18.72
N GLY A 269 7.09 22.37 -17.81
CA GLY A 269 7.00 21.91 -16.43
C GLY A 269 5.63 21.29 -16.12
N ARG A 270 5.44 20.85 -14.90
CA ARG A 270 4.18 20.26 -14.46
C ARG A 270 3.73 20.79 -13.12
N LYS A 271 2.42 21.08 -13.00
CA LYS A 271 1.76 21.47 -11.75
C LYS A 271 0.45 20.67 -11.58
N GLY A 272 0.53 19.55 -10.86
CA GLY A 272 -0.58 18.61 -10.76
C GLY A 272 -0.92 17.98 -12.12
N ASP A 273 -2.16 18.12 -12.56
CA ASP A 273 -2.63 17.67 -13.89
C ASP A 273 -2.38 18.68 -15.01
N ASN A 274 -1.90 19.86 -14.67
CA ASN A 274 -1.62 20.89 -15.65
C ASN A 274 -0.14 20.88 -16.06
N LEU A 275 0.11 21.20 -17.32
CA LEU A 275 1.45 21.51 -17.80
C LEU A 275 1.71 23.02 -17.65
N THR A 276 2.95 23.40 -17.49
CA THR A 276 3.38 24.80 -17.45
C THR A 276 4.40 25.07 -18.54
N VAL A 277 4.33 26.25 -19.13
CA VAL A 277 5.31 26.73 -20.09
C VAL A 277 5.50 28.23 -19.89
N THR A 278 6.75 28.69 -19.97
CA THR A 278 7.08 30.11 -20.00
C THR A 278 7.31 30.54 -21.44
N VAL A 279 6.58 31.54 -21.89
CA VAL A 279 6.64 32.05 -23.25
C VAL A 279 7.18 33.46 -23.26
N PRO A 280 8.35 33.69 -23.86
CA PRO A 280 8.87 35.04 -24.03
C PRO A 280 8.02 35.82 -25.03
N VAL A 281 7.69 37.04 -24.66
CA VAL A 281 7.01 38.02 -25.53
C VAL A 281 7.79 39.33 -25.55
N SER A 282 7.70 40.05 -26.62
CA SER A 282 8.30 41.40 -26.66
C SER A 282 7.50 42.41 -25.88
N PHE A 283 8.13 43.51 -25.45
CA PHE A 283 7.44 44.60 -24.77
C PHE A 283 6.26 45.16 -25.59
N PRO A 284 6.38 45.42 -26.92
CA PRO A 284 5.25 45.86 -27.75
C PRO A 284 4.07 44.88 -27.75
N GLU A 285 4.35 43.55 -27.81
CA GLU A 285 3.29 42.53 -27.73
C GLU A 285 2.59 42.57 -26.38
N ALA A 286 3.33 42.72 -25.28
CA ALA A 286 2.74 42.81 -23.95
C ALA A 286 1.93 44.11 -23.74
N ALA A 287 2.41 45.22 -24.28
CA ALA A 287 1.77 46.54 -24.12
C ALA A 287 0.54 46.68 -25.02
N LEU A 288 0.63 46.34 -26.28
CA LEU A 288 -0.43 46.54 -27.28
C LEU A 288 -1.39 45.37 -27.36
N GLY A 289 -0.99 44.22 -26.83
CA GLY A 289 -1.69 42.97 -27.01
C GLY A 289 -1.46 42.37 -28.39
N GLY A 290 -1.95 41.17 -28.59
CA GLY A 290 -1.78 40.49 -29.87
C GLY A 290 -2.16 39.00 -29.78
N THR A 291 -1.75 38.27 -30.80
CA THR A 291 -1.91 36.80 -30.79
C THR A 291 -0.52 36.17 -30.77
N ILE A 292 -0.27 35.38 -29.75
CA ILE A 292 0.98 34.63 -29.58
C ILE A 292 0.77 33.17 -29.89
N GLU A 293 1.77 32.53 -30.48
CA GLU A 293 1.80 31.06 -30.69
C GLU A 293 2.53 30.40 -29.55
N VAL A 294 1.88 29.41 -28.96
CA VAL A 294 2.38 28.67 -27.80
C VAL A 294 2.57 27.21 -28.17
N PRO A 295 3.75 26.63 -27.98
CA PRO A 295 3.96 25.21 -28.22
C PRO A 295 3.12 24.38 -27.26
N THR A 296 2.72 23.18 -27.70
CA THR A 296 2.05 22.19 -26.84
C THR A 296 2.85 20.89 -26.85
N LEU A 297 2.78 20.16 -25.77
CA LEU A 297 3.42 18.84 -25.67
C LEU A 297 2.72 17.87 -26.65
N ASN A 298 3.50 17.28 -27.56
CA ASN A 298 3.04 16.29 -28.56
C ASN A 298 1.85 16.76 -29.44
N GLY A 299 1.72 18.08 -29.70
CA GLY A 299 0.65 18.59 -30.53
C GLY A 299 1.00 19.87 -31.28
N PRO A 300 0.10 20.36 -32.13
CA PRO A 300 0.29 21.61 -32.83
C PRO A 300 0.26 22.80 -31.86
N ALA A 301 1.05 23.84 -32.17
CA ALA A 301 1.01 25.10 -31.42
C ALA A 301 -0.40 25.68 -31.35
N VAL A 302 -0.73 26.32 -30.25
CA VAL A 302 -2.02 26.96 -30.03
C VAL A 302 -1.86 28.49 -30.06
N LYS A 303 -2.82 29.18 -30.64
CA LYS A 303 -2.88 30.62 -30.66
C LYS A 303 -3.63 31.14 -29.43
N LEU A 304 -2.96 31.96 -28.63
CA LEU A 304 -3.56 32.63 -27.49
C LEU A 304 -3.61 34.12 -27.72
N LYS A 305 -4.72 34.74 -27.36
CA LYS A 305 -4.90 36.20 -27.41
C LYS A 305 -4.32 36.81 -26.15
N LEU A 306 -3.25 37.56 -26.29
CA LEU A 306 -2.63 38.34 -25.23
C LEU A 306 -3.40 39.68 -25.07
N PRO A 307 -3.95 39.96 -23.88
CA PRO A 307 -4.60 41.25 -23.64
C PRO A 307 -3.61 42.43 -23.69
N PRO A 308 -4.03 43.61 -24.13
CA PRO A 308 -3.17 44.79 -24.01
C PRO A 308 -2.90 45.11 -22.52
N GLY A 309 -1.69 45.60 -22.24
CA GLY A 309 -1.25 45.86 -20.87
C GLY A 309 -0.96 44.61 -20.05
N SER A 310 -0.57 43.51 -20.69
CA SER A 310 -0.24 42.24 -20.00
C SER A 310 1.02 42.40 -19.15
N ALA A 311 0.90 42.20 -17.85
CA ALA A 311 2.02 42.26 -16.92
C ALA A 311 2.97 41.08 -17.12
N ASN A 312 4.27 41.29 -16.80
CA ASN A 312 5.23 40.18 -16.69
C ASN A 312 4.77 39.18 -15.64
N GLY A 313 4.85 37.88 -15.96
CA GLY A 313 4.36 36.81 -15.08
C GLY A 313 2.85 36.51 -15.22
N LEU A 314 2.13 37.20 -16.11
CA LEU A 314 0.72 36.87 -16.38
C LEU A 314 0.59 35.42 -16.81
N THR A 315 -0.31 34.69 -16.14
CA THR A 315 -0.57 33.28 -16.48
C THR A 315 -1.90 33.15 -17.20
N MET A 316 -1.85 32.65 -18.42
CA MET A 316 -3.00 32.32 -19.26
C MET A 316 -3.22 30.82 -19.28
N ARG A 317 -4.43 30.37 -19.67
CA ARG A 317 -4.80 28.96 -19.69
C ARG A 317 -5.27 28.52 -21.07
N ALA A 318 -4.57 27.54 -21.64
CA ALA A 318 -5.02 26.79 -22.83
C ALA A 318 -5.68 25.49 -22.38
N ARG A 319 -7.00 25.41 -22.53
CA ARG A 319 -7.82 24.30 -22.04
C ARG A 319 -7.51 23.00 -22.80
N GLY A 320 -7.47 21.88 -22.05
CA GLY A 320 -7.31 20.54 -22.62
C GLY A 320 -5.95 20.26 -23.25
N LYS A 321 -4.92 21.08 -22.95
CA LYS A 321 -3.56 20.94 -23.45
C LYS A 321 -2.55 20.52 -22.36
N GLY A 322 -3.06 20.09 -21.21
CA GLY A 322 -2.28 19.58 -20.08
C GLY A 322 -2.00 18.07 -20.13
N ALA A 323 -1.60 17.53 -18.97
CA ALA A 323 -1.31 16.11 -18.81
C ALA A 323 -2.58 15.26 -18.90
N THR A 324 -2.43 14.03 -19.38
CA THR A 324 -3.51 13.04 -19.40
C THR A 324 -3.83 12.59 -17.98
N ARG A 325 -5.08 12.65 -17.58
CA ARG A 325 -5.59 12.18 -16.29
C ARG A 325 -5.92 10.69 -16.32
N LYS A 326 -6.14 10.12 -15.14
CA LYS A 326 -6.51 8.70 -15.01
C LYS A 326 -7.83 8.33 -15.70
N ASP A 327 -8.74 9.30 -15.84
CA ASP A 327 -10.03 9.17 -16.52
C ASP A 327 -9.95 9.35 -18.05
N GLY A 328 -8.75 9.57 -18.58
CA GLY A 328 -8.51 9.84 -20.00
C GLY A 328 -8.74 11.28 -20.43
N THR A 329 -9.24 12.16 -19.56
CA THR A 329 -9.36 13.59 -19.85
C THR A 329 -7.99 14.26 -19.79
N ARG A 330 -7.83 15.44 -20.40
CA ARG A 330 -6.61 16.22 -20.29
C ARG A 330 -6.79 17.41 -19.36
N GLY A 331 -5.75 17.72 -18.59
CA GLY A 331 -5.63 18.97 -17.86
C GLY A 331 -5.42 20.16 -18.81
N ASP A 332 -5.02 21.30 -18.26
CA ASP A 332 -4.80 22.53 -19.00
C ASP A 332 -3.30 22.83 -19.13
N LEU A 333 -2.93 23.62 -20.12
CA LEU A 333 -1.59 24.20 -20.23
C LEU A 333 -1.65 25.63 -19.64
N LEU A 334 -0.86 25.85 -18.62
CA LEU A 334 -0.66 27.16 -17.97
C LEU A 334 0.51 27.86 -18.64
N VAL A 335 0.24 28.94 -19.29
CA VAL A 335 1.20 29.71 -20.08
C VAL A 335 1.56 30.97 -19.30
N THR A 336 2.79 31.03 -18.82
CA THR A 336 3.32 32.21 -18.14
C THR A 336 4.04 33.10 -19.14
N VAL A 337 3.61 34.34 -19.22
CA VAL A 337 4.21 35.34 -20.11
C VAL A 337 5.45 35.94 -19.45
N GLU A 338 6.57 35.95 -20.17
CA GLU A 338 7.80 36.59 -19.73
C GLU A 338 8.18 37.69 -20.74
N VAL A 339 8.25 38.93 -20.28
CA VAL A 339 8.63 40.05 -21.16
C VAL A 339 10.12 40.02 -21.40
N ALA A 340 10.51 39.70 -22.63
CA ALA A 340 11.91 39.64 -23.05
C ALA A 340 12.42 41.02 -23.41
N VAL A 341 13.53 41.42 -22.77
CA VAL A 341 14.22 42.68 -23.10
C VAL A 341 15.38 42.36 -24.06
N PRO A 342 15.43 42.98 -25.24
CA PRO A 342 16.52 42.74 -26.19
C PRO A 342 17.86 43.23 -25.61
N LYS A 343 18.92 42.44 -25.78
CA LYS A 343 20.27 42.78 -25.28
C LYS A 343 20.90 43.98 -25.99
N VAL A 344 20.57 44.18 -27.26
CA VAL A 344 21.08 45.25 -28.09
C VAL A 344 19.91 45.87 -28.87
N VAL A 345 19.84 47.18 -28.85
CA VAL A 345 18.86 47.95 -29.61
C VAL A 345 19.61 49.02 -30.41
N SER A 346 19.30 49.15 -31.68
CA SER A 346 19.98 50.06 -32.60
C SER A 346 19.03 50.61 -33.66
N GLY A 347 19.43 51.66 -34.35
CA GLY A 347 18.68 52.25 -35.46
C GLY A 347 17.31 52.80 -35.05
N ASP A 348 16.31 52.55 -35.89
CA ASP A 348 14.94 53.05 -35.70
C ASP A 348 14.29 52.54 -34.40
N ALA A 349 14.64 51.32 -33.97
CA ALA A 349 14.15 50.76 -32.72
C ALA A 349 14.65 51.54 -31.49
N LEU A 350 15.89 52.03 -31.51
CA LEU A 350 16.44 52.86 -30.45
C LEU A 350 15.69 54.21 -30.38
N SER A 351 15.55 54.86 -31.55
CA SER A 351 14.83 56.13 -31.65
C SER A 351 13.39 56.03 -31.18
N ALA A 352 12.68 54.95 -31.51
CA ALA A 352 11.33 54.70 -31.06
C ALA A 352 11.25 54.49 -29.53
N LEU A 353 12.21 53.80 -28.92
CA LEU A 353 12.30 53.59 -27.49
C LEU A 353 12.63 54.89 -26.72
N GLU A 354 13.47 55.77 -27.33
CA GLU A 354 13.77 57.10 -26.76
C GLU A 354 12.53 57.97 -26.76
N GLN A 355 11.78 58.00 -27.87
CA GLN A 355 10.49 58.72 -27.95
C GLN A 355 9.47 58.16 -26.94
N TYR A 356 9.39 56.85 -26.79
CA TYR A 356 8.52 56.23 -25.82
C TYR A 356 8.90 56.63 -24.39
N ARG A 357 10.18 56.60 -24.04
CA ARG A 357 10.70 57.05 -22.75
C ARG A 357 10.31 58.46 -22.43
N GLU A 358 10.43 59.40 -23.43
CA GLU A 358 10.03 60.79 -23.26
C GLU A 358 8.53 60.95 -23.07
N ALA A 359 7.73 60.22 -23.84
CA ALA A 359 6.27 60.24 -23.76
C ALA A 359 5.72 59.71 -22.43
N THR A 360 6.47 58.82 -21.76
CA THR A 360 6.09 58.18 -20.48
C THR A 360 6.88 58.72 -19.28
N ALA A 361 7.61 59.83 -19.43
CA ALA A 361 8.47 60.39 -18.38
C ALA A 361 7.74 60.78 -17.10
N SER A 362 6.43 61.05 -17.18
CA SER A 362 5.56 61.33 -16.03
C SER A 362 5.14 60.12 -15.22
N ASP A 363 5.26 58.90 -15.81
CA ASP A 363 4.80 57.67 -15.22
C ASP A 363 5.95 57.02 -14.49
N ASP A 364 6.02 57.17 -13.15
CA ASP A 364 7.03 56.49 -12.34
C ASP A 364 6.48 55.15 -11.79
N PRO A 365 6.94 54.01 -12.33
CA PRO A 365 6.49 52.69 -11.87
C PRO A 365 6.93 52.37 -10.45
N ARG A 366 7.84 53.16 -9.84
CA ARG A 366 8.34 52.98 -8.48
C ARG A 366 7.61 53.82 -7.45
N ALA A 367 6.76 54.77 -7.87
CA ALA A 367 6.06 55.70 -6.97
C ALA A 367 5.29 54.95 -5.85
N ALA A 368 4.60 53.87 -6.19
CA ALA A 368 3.88 53.05 -5.23
C ALA A 368 4.82 52.33 -4.23
N LEU A 369 6.00 51.91 -4.67
CA LEU A 369 7.02 51.24 -3.84
C LEU A 369 7.59 52.23 -2.80
N PHE A 370 7.96 53.45 -3.24
CA PHE A 370 8.47 54.47 -2.32
C PHE A 370 7.42 54.89 -1.30
N LYS A 371 6.19 55.09 -1.73
CA LYS A 371 5.09 55.43 -0.82
C LYS A 371 4.83 54.32 0.22
N ALA A 372 4.95 53.07 -0.17
CA ALA A 372 4.79 51.93 0.77
C ALA A 372 5.99 51.85 1.74
N ALA A 373 7.21 52.17 1.31
CA ALA A 373 8.40 52.15 2.16
C ALA A 373 8.43 53.33 3.18
N GLU A 374 7.86 54.46 2.83
CA GLU A 374 7.75 55.62 3.74
C GLU A 374 6.65 55.47 4.79
N GLY A 375 5.66 54.56 4.55
CA GLY A 375 4.53 54.32 5.46
C GLY A 375 4.72 53.12 6.39
N ALA A 376 5.86 52.45 6.38
CA ALA A 376 6.25 51.34 7.26
C ALA A 376 7.24 51.82 8.33
#